data_1d9d39586769d16c822188a37f190121
#
_entry.id   1d9d39586769d16c822188a37f190121
#
_cell.length_a   1.000
_cell.length_b   1.000
_cell.length_c   1.000
_cell.angle_alpha   90.00
_cell.angle_beta   90.00
_cell.angle_gamma   90.00
#
_symmetry.space_group_name_H-M   'P 1'
#
loop_
_entity.id
_entity.type
_entity.pdbx_description
1 polymer ?
#
loop_
_entity_poly.entity_id
_entity_poly.type
_entity_poly.pdbx_seq_one_letter_code
_entity_poly.pdbx_strand_id
1 'polypeptide(L)'
;MMTSGKDADADGPSPPTSAAAGLSITIPSSSSGPPPTPMPVATLPSVNPPLYFGVVESAVFRSNKFDATSFSFISSLGLNTVVYLSGDDLGRELSDFFKDKDITVCHLGAKYRNVRSLSEGMAKEAIEILLDQRKYPVLIMCKTGIHISGSIVGCLRRLQNWSLTSTIDKYRNLAGTTKTKFENEQFIEFFDVDLVTLPPHLPEWFVLNQKLMEEERAALVRKECFPGVLLTGTAADDAIPAYQRYYFSTQGPLTSPSVTFSEKLSLIGDDDGD
;
A
#
# COMPACT_ATOMS: atom_id res chain seq x y z
N MET A 1 35.02 9.07 -62.36
CA MET A 1 35.19 7.73 -62.95
C MET A 1 34.16 6.86 -62.26
N MET A 2 32.97 6.62 -62.83
CA MET A 2 32.63 5.52 -63.75
C MET A 2 32.88 4.18 -63.04
N THR A 3 31.96 3.23 -62.81
CA THR A 3 30.86 2.63 -63.57
C THR A 3 30.04 1.75 -62.62
N SER A 4 28.67 1.74 -62.58
CA SER A 4 27.78 0.94 -63.45
C SER A 4 27.92 -0.60 -63.37
N GLY A 5 26.82 -1.25 -63.08
CA GLY A 5 26.56 -2.69 -63.24
C GLY A 5 25.48 -3.14 -62.27
N LYS A 6 24.28 -3.26 -62.57
CA LYS A 6 23.41 -4.08 -63.45
C LYS A 6 22.88 -5.33 -62.74
N ASP A 7 21.57 -5.34 -62.54
CA ASP A 7 20.53 -6.36 -62.67
C ASP A 7 20.85 -7.85 -62.48
N ALA A 8 20.03 -8.54 -61.68
CA ALA A 8 19.55 -9.87 -61.99
C ALA A 8 18.22 -10.17 -61.27
N ASP A 9 17.19 -10.36 -62.08
CA ASP A 9 15.88 -10.91 -61.77
C ASP A 9 15.98 -12.31 -61.17
N ALA A 10 15.09 -12.62 -60.23
CA ALA A 10 14.76 -14.01 -59.90
C ALA A 10 13.26 -14.12 -59.64
N ASP A 11 12.65 -14.67 -60.63
CA ASP A 11 11.26 -15.15 -60.77
C ASP A 11 10.94 -16.20 -59.70
N GLY A 12 9.86 -16.02 -58.94
CA GLY A 12 9.34 -16.99 -58.00
C GLY A 12 7.85 -17.28 -58.29
N PRO A 13 7.39 -18.53 -58.24
CA PRO A 13 6.13 -18.95 -58.84
C PRO A 13 4.89 -18.53 -58.04
N SER A 14 3.84 -18.17 -58.78
CA SER A 14 2.48 -17.86 -58.32
C SER A 14 1.75 -19.06 -57.71
N PRO A 15 0.91 -18.90 -56.66
CA PRO A 15 0.09 -19.97 -56.15
C PRO A 15 -1.16 -20.18 -57.01
N PRO A 16 -1.75 -21.38 -57.00
CA PRO A 16 -2.85 -21.76 -57.91
C PRO A 16 -4.22 -21.17 -57.44
N THR A 17 -4.95 -20.72 -58.40
CA THR A 17 -6.34 -20.26 -58.31
C THR A 17 -7.28 -21.44 -57.97
N SER A 18 -7.88 -21.41 -56.78
CA SER A 18 -8.98 -22.32 -56.42
C SER A 18 -10.31 -21.63 -56.71
N ALA A 19 -11.10 -22.23 -57.61
CA ALA A 19 -12.44 -21.86 -57.94
C ALA A 19 -13.39 -22.21 -56.79
N ALA A 20 -13.99 -21.21 -56.15
CA ALA A 20 -15.05 -21.41 -55.18
C ALA A 20 -16.40 -21.17 -55.87
N ALA A 21 -17.19 -22.21 -55.89
CA ALA A 21 -18.59 -22.21 -56.37
C ALA A 21 -19.46 -21.28 -55.55
N GLY A 22 -20.20 -20.39 -56.24
CA GLY A 22 -21.11 -19.46 -55.64
C GLY A 22 -22.36 -20.17 -55.08
N LEU A 23 -22.57 -20.02 -53.79
CA LEU A 23 -23.86 -20.22 -53.14
C LEU A 23 -24.51 -18.84 -52.95
N SER A 24 -25.49 -18.51 -53.82
CA SER A 24 -26.33 -17.33 -53.66
C SER A 24 -27.35 -17.58 -52.57
N ILE A 25 -27.15 -16.97 -51.41
CA ILE A 25 -28.16 -16.92 -50.35
C ILE A 25 -29.02 -15.67 -50.59
N THR A 26 -30.24 -15.90 -51.02
CA THR A 26 -31.26 -14.87 -51.13
C THR A 26 -31.79 -14.53 -49.74
N ILE A 27 -31.41 -13.36 -49.22
CA ILE A 27 -31.96 -12.84 -47.97
C ILE A 27 -33.31 -12.15 -48.28
N PRO A 28 -34.43 -12.53 -47.64
CA PRO A 28 -35.69 -11.83 -47.81
C PRO A 28 -35.58 -10.41 -47.22
N SER A 29 -35.93 -9.42 -48.00
CA SER A 29 -36.04 -8.02 -47.59
C SER A 29 -37.12 -7.88 -46.51
N SER A 30 -36.70 -7.74 -45.25
CA SER A 30 -37.62 -7.42 -44.17
C SER A 30 -37.84 -5.90 -44.10
N SER A 31 -39.11 -5.56 -43.98
CA SER A 31 -39.74 -4.28 -43.82
C SER A 31 -38.96 -3.21 -43.05
N SER A 32 -38.92 -2.00 -43.65
CA SER A 32 -38.44 -0.78 -43.08
C SER A 32 -39.31 -0.31 -41.89
N GLY A 33 -38.92 -0.75 -40.68
CA GLY A 33 -39.34 -0.07 -39.45
C GLY A 33 -38.43 1.16 -39.19
N PRO A 34 -38.91 2.21 -38.53
CA PRO A 34 -38.08 3.34 -38.18
C PRO A 34 -36.89 2.86 -37.34
N PRO A 35 -35.68 3.46 -37.48
CA PRO A 35 -34.51 3.08 -36.70
C PRO A 35 -34.82 3.20 -35.21
N PRO A 36 -34.39 2.24 -34.38
CA PRO A 36 -34.60 2.32 -32.93
C PRO A 36 -33.95 3.61 -32.40
N THR A 37 -34.76 4.39 -31.70
CA THR A 37 -34.31 5.59 -31.00
C THR A 37 -33.13 5.19 -30.12
N PRO A 38 -31.94 5.87 -30.20
CA PRO A 38 -30.84 5.54 -29.33
C PRO A 38 -31.26 5.71 -27.88
N MET A 39 -31.30 4.62 -27.14
CA MET A 39 -31.51 4.66 -25.68
C MET A 39 -30.43 5.56 -25.08
N PRO A 40 -30.78 6.46 -24.16
CA PRO A 40 -29.77 7.23 -23.46
C PRO A 40 -28.83 6.26 -22.78
N VAL A 41 -27.58 6.27 -23.22
CA VAL A 41 -26.50 5.53 -22.56
C VAL A 41 -26.40 6.16 -21.17
N ALA A 42 -26.83 5.41 -20.14
CA ALA A 42 -26.63 5.82 -18.76
C ALA A 42 -25.13 5.97 -18.58
N THR A 43 -24.65 7.21 -18.56
CA THR A 43 -23.25 7.51 -18.23
C THR A 43 -23.05 7.09 -16.79
N LEU A 44 -22.34 5.98 -16.59
CA LEU A 44 -21.90 5.59 -15.27
C LEU A 44 -21.15 6.78 -14.65
N PRO A 45 -21.41 7.10 -13.38
CA PRO A 45 -20.70 8.21 -12.73
C PRO A 45 -19.20 7.97 -12.85
N SER A 46 -18.47 8.98 -13.34
CA SER A 46 -17.03 8.92 -13.45
C SER A 46 -16.43 8.79 -12.05
N VAL A 47 -15.82 7.65 -11.77
CA VAL A 47 -15.17 7.37 -10.48
C VAL A 47 -13.68 7.67 -10.63
N ASN A 48 -13.26 8.85 -10.19
CA ASN A 48 -11.89 9.33 -10.30
C ASN A 48 -11.14 9.12 -8.99
N PRO A 49 -10.19 8.16 -8.91
CA PRO A 49 -9.33 8.04 -7.73
C PRO A 49 -8.42 9.27 -7.61
N PRO A 50 -8.08 9.70 -6.38
CA PRO A 50 -7.07 10.74 -6.17
C PRO A 50 -5.71 10.34 -6.74
N LEU A 51 -4.86 11.33 -7.03
CA LEU A 51 -3.48 11.04 -7.43
C LEU A 51 -2.75 10.29 -6.31
N TYR A 52 -1.85 9.40 -6.72
CA TYR A 52 -1.09 8.55 -5.79
C TYR A 52 -1.95 7.74 -4.82
N PHE A 53 -3.21 7.50 -5.19
CA PHE A 53 -4.04 6.55 -4.45
C PHE A 53 -3.42 5.17 -4.50
N GLY A 54 -3.42 4.49 -3.37
CA GLY A 54 -2.92 3.13 -3.28
C GLY A 54 -3.41 2.44 -2.01
N VAL A 55 -3.48 1.13 -2.08
CA VAL A 55 -3.75 0.28 -0.93
C VAL A 55 -2.42 -0.03 -0.26
N VAL A 56 -2.31 0.30 1.01
CA VAL A 56 -1.13 0.01 1.83
C VAL A 56 -1.29 -1.37 2.45
N GLU A 57 -2.41 -1.57 3.15
CA GLU A 57 -2.82 -2.83 3.76
C GLU A 57 -4.35 -2.97 3.63
N SER A 58 -4.90 -4.09 4.08
CA SER A 58 -6.35 -4.27 4.13
C SER A 58 -7.01 -3.13 4.90
N ALA A 59 -7.93 -2.40 4.24
CA ALA A 59 -8.61 -1.23 4.76
C ALA A 59 -7.69 -0.05 5.20
N VAL A 60 -6.44 -0.03 4.74
CA VAL A 60 -5.49 1.08 4.90
C VAL A 60 -5.11 1.62 3.54
N PHE A 61 -5.46 2.86 3.27
CA PHE A 61 -5.28 3.53 2.00
C PHE A 61 -4.34 4.73 2.12
N ARG A 62 -3.83 5.17 0.98
CA ARG A 62 -3.01 6.36 0.86
C ARG A 62 -3.40 7.19 -0.35
N SER A 63 -3.24 8.52 -0.29
CA SER A 63 -3.43 9.40 -1.44
C SER A 63 -2.74 10.76 -1.27
N ASN A 64 -2.77 11.59 -2.33
CA ASN A 64 -2.56 13.02 -2.17
C ASN A 64 -3.80 13.69 -1.55
N LYS A 65 -3.67 14.98 -1.21
CA LYS A 65 -4.82 15.84 -0.95
C LYS A 65 -5.61 16.00 -2.25
N PHE A 66 -6.91 15.75 -2.21
CA PHE A 66 -7.79 15.68 -3.38
C PHE A 66 -8.88 16.76 -3.32
N ASP A 67 -9.59 16.91 -4.41
CA ASP A 67 -10.70 17.84 -4.60
C ASP A 67 -12.03 17.10 -4.84
N ALA A 68 -13.09 17.85 -5.15
CA ALA A 68 -14.44 17.33 -5.35
C ALA A 68 -14.55 16.26 -6.44
N THR A 69 -13.64 16.24 -7.41
CA THR A 69 -13.65 15.24 -8.50
C THR A 69 -13.47 13.82 -8.01
N SER A 70 -12.82 13.66 -6.85
CA SER A 70 -12.55 12.36 -6.20
C SER A 70 -13.55 11.98 -5.10
N PHE A 71 -14.50 12.86 -4.73
CA PHE A 71 -15.41 12.60 -3.61
C PHE A 71 -16.26 11.35 -3.79
N SER A 72 -16.72 11.08 -5.01
CA SER A 72 -17.49 9.87 -5.30
C SER A 72 -16.67 8.60 -5.05
N PHE A 73 -15.41 8.59 -5.51
CA PHE A 73 -14.50 7.48 -5.28
C PHE A 73 -14.21 7.29 -3.78
N ILE A 74 -13.86 8.35 -3.07
CA ILE A 74 -13.55 8.29 -1.63
C ILE A 74 -14.77 7.85 -0.82
N SER A 75 -15.97 8.29 -1.19
CA SER A 75 -17.21 7.84 -0.53
C SER A 75 -17.43 6.32 -0.69
N SER A 76 -17.02 5.73 -1.80
CA SER A 76 -17.15 4.29 -2.03
C SER A 76 -16.23 3.43 -1.14
N LEU A 77 -15.19 4.02 -0.55
CA LEU A 77 -14.28 3.32 0.36
C LEU A 77 -14.85 3.17 1.78
N GLY A 78 -15.93 3.89 2.11
CA GLY A 78 -16.56 3.83 3.44
C GLY A 78 -15.60 4.21 4.58
N LEU A 79 -14.76 5.24 4.38
CA LEU A 79 -13.73 5.63 5.35
C LEU A 79 -14.34 6.00 6.70
N ASN A 80 -13.68 5.56 7.76
CA ASN A 80 -13.95 5.99 9.14
C ASN A 80 -12.98 7.10 9.57
N THR A 81 -11.70 7.00 9.19
CA THR A 81 -10.67 7.92 9.65
C THR A 81 -9.78 8.39 8.50
N VAL A 82 -9.41 9.66 8.53
CA VAL A 82 -8.41 10.27 7.66
C VAL A 82 -7.28 10.84 8.50
N VAL A 83 -6.04 10.44 8.20
CA VAL A 83 -4.83 10.98 8.83
C VAL A 83 -4.19 11.98 7.87
N TYR A 84 -4.31 13.28 8.18
CA TYR A 84 -3.73 14.34 7.36
C TYR A 84 -2.39 14.81 7.92
N LEU A 85 -1.35 14.65 7.11
CA LEU A 85 0.05 14.81 7.52
C LEU A 85 0.66 16.17 7.16
N SER A 86 0.03 16.97 6.30
CA SER A 86 0.58 18.26 5.92
C SER A 86 0.14 19.37 6.86
N GLY A 87 1.01 20.37 7.07
CA GLY A 87 0.76 21.48 7.97
C GLY A 87 -0.17 22.57 7.41
N ASP A 88 -0.58 22.48 6.14
CA ASP A 88 -1.56 23.36 5.52
C ASP A 88 -2.99 22.94 5.87
N ASP A 89 -3.92 23.87 5.75
CA ASP A 89 -5.33 23.59 6.01
C ASP A 89 -5.91 22.66 4.92
N LEU A 90 -6.86 21.82 5.33
CA LEU A 90 -7.61 20.97 4.41
C LEU A 90 -8.41 21.76 3.38
N GLY A 91 -8.79 22.97 3.72
CA GLY A 91 -9.75 23.77 2.96
C GLY A 91 -11.19 23.46 3.34
N ARG A 92 -12.08 24.42 3.10
CA ARG A 92 -13.48 24.31 3.52
C ARG A 92 -14.19 23.15 2.84
N GLU A 93 -14.09 23.03 1.54
CA GLU A 93 -14.76 22.02 0.73
C GLU A 93 -14.45 20.58 1.20
N LEU A 94 -13.18 20.27 1.41
CA LEU A 94 -12.75 18.95 1.86
C LEU A 94 -13.12 18.70 3.34
N SER A 95 -13.08 19.73 4.17
CA SER A 95 -13.50 19.65 5.58
C SER A 95 -15.00 19.40 5.70
N ASP A 96 -15.81 20.07 4.89
CA ASP A 96 -17.25 19.87 4.86
C ASP A 96 -17.59 18.48 4.33
N PHE A 97 -16.93 18.00 3.28
CA PHE A 97 -17.08 16.64 2.78
C PHE A 97 -16.82 15.57 3.86
N PHE A 98 -15.75 15.70 4.64
CA PHE A 98 -15.46 14.74 5.71
C PHE A 98 -16.50 14.78 6.82
N LYS A 99 -17.02 15.98 7.17
CA LYS A 99 -18.11 16.13 8.14
C LYS A 99 -19.40 15.51 7.66
N ASP A 100 -19.77 15.74 6.39
CA ASP A 100 -21.01 15.21 5.79
C ASP A 100 -21.00 13.68 5.73
N LYS A 101 -19.83 13.08 5.67
CA LYS A 101 -19.62 11.62 5.66
C LYS A 101 -19.31 11.02 7.03
N ASP A 102 -19.33 11.82 8.09
CA ASP A 102 -18.99 11.41 9.46
C ASP A 102 -17.58 10.79 9.57
N ILE A 103 -16.64 11.31 8.76
CA ILE A 103 -15.26 10.84 8.74
C ILE A 103 -14.43 11.61 9.77
N THR A 104 -13.81 10.89 10.70
CA THR A 104 -12.91 11.48 11.69
C THR A 104 -11.60 11.93 11.06
N VAL A 105 -11.22 13.21 11.21
CA VAL A 105 -9.97 13.75 10.69
C VAL A 105 -8.94 13.92 11.81
N CYS A 106 -7.83 13.17 11.70
CA CYS A 106 -6.65 13.32 12.54
C CYS A 106 -5.62 14.22 11.82
N HIS A 107 -5.61 15.53 12.13
CA HIS A 107 -4.72 16.49 11.47
C HIS A 107 -3.34 16.54 12.18
N LEU A 108 -2.49 15.56 11.93
CA LEU A 108 -1.16 15.50 12.54
C LEU A 108 -0.24 16.60 12.03
N GLY A 109 -0.36 16.99 10.76
CA GLY A 109 0.43 18.10 10.21
C GLY A 109 0.23 19.43 10.94
N ALA A 110 -0.97 19.72 11.46
CA ALA A 110 -1.22 20.90 12.27
C ALA A 110 -0.63 20.74 13.70
N LYS A 111 -0.73 19.56 14.29
CA LYS A 111 -0.18 19.25 15.62
C LYS A 111 1.36 19.39 15.63
N TYR A 112 2.02 18.96 14.57
CA TYR A 112 3.49 19.00 14.43
C TYR A 112 4.01 20.14 13.55
N ARG A 113 3.24 21.25 13.41
CA ARG A 113 3.51 22.37 12.49
C ARG A 113 4.88 23.03 12.68
N ASN A 114 5.43 23.00 13.89
CA ASN A 114 6.73 23.61 14.19
C ASN A 114 7.93 22.82 13.65
N VAL A 115 7.71 21.64 13.10
CA VAL A 115 8.74 20.78 12.52
C VAL A 115 8.70 20.96 11.00
N ARG A 116 9.82 21.44 10.43
CA ARG A 116 9.92 21.71 8.98
C ARG A 116 9.89 20.45 8.10
N SER A 117 10.14 19.30 8.70
CA SER A 117 10.22 17.99 8.05
C SER A 117 9.39 16.97 8.83
N LEU A 118 9.32 15.76 8.33
CA LEU A 118 8.75 14.64 9.04
C LEU A 118 9.50 14.43 10.36
N SER A 119 8.76 14.34 11.48
CA SER A 119 9.33 14.07 12.81
C SER A 119 8.99 12.65 13.26
N GLU A 120 9.85 12.08 14.11
CA GLU A 120 9.62 10.77 14.73
C GLU A 120 8.28 10.73 15.49
N GLY A 121 7.95 11.79 16.22
CA GLY A 121 6.68 11.88 16.94
C GLY A 121 5.45 11.84 16.01
N MET A 122 5.53 12.50 14.84
CA MET A 122 4.47 12.43 13.84
C MET A 122 4.38 11.02 13.24
N ALA A 123 5.53 10.41 12.92
CA ALA A 123 5.57 9.07 12.35
C ALA A 123 5.02 8.02 13.32
N LYS A 124 5.46 8.09 14.59
CA LYS A 124 4.94 7.27 15.68
C LYS A 124 3.41 7.34 15.76
N GLU A 125 2.88 8.54 15.96
CA GLU A 125 1.44 8.73 16.13
C GLU A 125 0.64 8.31 14.89
N ALA A 126 1.15 8.59 13.68
CA ALA A 126 0.52 8.14 12.45
C ALA A 126 0.46 6.61 12.37
N ILE A 127 1.56 5.92 12.68
CA ILE A 127 1.61 4.46 12.67
C ILE A 127 0.70 3.86 13.75
N GLU A 128 0.66 4.43 14.93
CA GLU A 128 -0.25 3.99 16.00
C GLU A 128 -1.72 4.08 15.58
N ILE A 129 -2.10 5.14 14.84
CA ILE A 129 -3.45 5.25 14.25
C ILE A 129 -3.67 4.18 13.17
N LEU A 130 -2.68 3.90 12.32
CA LEU A 130 -2.77 2.87 11.28
C LEU A 130 -2.82 1.45 11.85
N LEU A 131 -2.35 1.22 13.05
CA LEU A 131 -2.39 -0.06 13.74
C LEU A 131 -3.64 -0.24 14.61
N ASP A 132 -4.47 0.78 14.80
CA ASP A 132 -5.71 0.67 15.56
C ASP A 132 -6.88 0.27 14.64
N GLN A 133 -7.28 -0.99 14.68
CA GLN A 133 -8.37 -1.54 13.86
C GLN A 133 -9.69 -0.76 14.03
N ARG A 134 -9.94 -0.14 15.19
CA ARG A 134 -11.15 0.66 15.44
C ARG A 134 -11.23 1.92 14.58
N LYS A 135 -10.13 2.33 13.95
CA LYS A 135 -10.03 3.47 13.05
C LYS A 135 -10.34 3.15 11.59
N TYR A 136 -10.55 1.87 11.30
CA TYR A 136 -10.70 1.39 9.92
C TYR A 136 -12.10 1.61 9.34
N PRO A 137 -12.21 1.75 8.02
CA PRO A 137 -11.12 1.94 7.05
C PRO A 137 -10.43 3.31 7.20
N VAL A 138 -9.10 3.35 7.04
CA VAL A 138 -8.29 4.55 7.27
C VAL A 138 -7.57 5.01 5.99
N LEU A 139 -7.55 6.32 5.76
CA LEU A 139 -6.81 6.95 4.67
C LEU A 139 -5.70 7.83 5.23
N ILE A 140 -4.44 7.55 4.87
CA ILE A 140 -3.31 8.43 5.13
C ILE A 140 -3.11 9.38 3.94
N MET A 141 -3.09 10.68 4.20
CA MET A 141 -3.08 11.69 3.17
C MET A 141 -2.06 12.79 3.48
N CYS A 142 -1.32 13.24 2.46
CA CYS A 142 -0.51 14.45 2.53
C CYS A 142 -0.69 15.28 1.25
N LYS A 143 -0.19 16.52 1.23
CA LYS A 143 -0.38 17.45 0.10
C LYS A 143 -0.03 16.83 -1.25
N THR A 144 1.11 16.15 -1.35
CA THR A 144 1.59 15.56 -2.60
C THR A 144 1.23 14.07 -2.75
N GLY A 145 0.87 13.38 -1.67
CA GLY A 145 0.68 11.93 -1.67
C GLY A 145 1.97 11.11 -1.81
N ILE A 146 3.14 11.76 -1.85
CA ILE A 146 4.43 11.12 -2.15
C ILE A 146 5.32 11.07 -0.90
N HIS A 147 5.78 12.25 -0.43
CA HIS A 147 6.91 12.34 0.49
C HIS A 147 6.53 11.91 1.91
N ILE A 148 5.73 12.71 2.61
CA ILE A 148 5.42 12.44 4.03
C ILE A 148 4.64 11.13 4.17
N SER A 149 3.57 10.94 3.40
CA SER A 149 2.79 9.68 3.44
C SER A 149 3.63 8.48 2.99
N GLY A 150 4.54 8.66 2.01
CA GLY A 150 5.46 7.61 1.58
C GLY A 150 6.46 7.21 2.66
N SER A 151 7.00 8.18 3.39
CA SER A 151 7.92 7.90 4.51
C SER A 151 7.22 7.21 5.67
N ILE A 152 5.98 7.62 6.03
CA ILE A 152 5.19 6.92 7.05
C ILE A 152 4.93 5.46 6.65
N VAL A 153 4.55 5.23 5.39
CA VAL A 153 4.37 3.86 4.88
C VAL A 153 5.69 3.09 4.90
N GLY A 154 6.82 3.74 4.59
CA GLY A 154 8.15 3.15 4.70
C GLY A 154 8.48 2.73 6.14
N CYS A 155 8.21 3.58 7.13
CA CYS A 155 8.39 3.26 8.54
C CYS A 155 7.47 2.10 8.99
N LEU A 156 6.22 2.07 8.51
CA LEU A 156 5.31 0.93 8.75
C LEU A 156 5.88 -0.37 8.16
N ARG A 157 6.45 -0.35 6.95
CA ARG A 157 7.11 -1.52 6.34
C ARG A 157 8.33 -1.98 7.15
N ARG A 158 9.08 -1.04 7.74
CA ARG A 158 10.17 -1.36 8.69
C ARG A 158 9.63 -2.10 9.91
N LEU A 159 8.53 -1.63 10.48
CA LEU A 159 7.85 -2.29 11.59
C LEU A 159 7.33 -3.69 11.23
N GLN A 160 6.98 -3.91 9.97
CA GLN A 160 6.58 -5.21 9.42
C GLN A 160 7.77 -6.11 9.02
N ASN A 161 9.01 -5.70 9.31
CA ASN A 161 10.22 -6.43 8.95
C ASN A 161 10.51 -6.57 7.45
N TRP A 162 10.04 -5.64 6.64
CA TRP A 162 10.48 -5.60 5.26
C TRP A 162 11.96 -5.25 5.17
N SER A 163 12.67 -5.84 4.20
CA SER A 163 14.06 -5.44 3.95
C SER A 163 14.14 -3.95 3.65
N LEU A 164 15.20 -3.29 4.11
CA LEU A 164 15.40 -1.86 3.85
C LEU A 164 15.41 -1.56 2.35
N THR A 165 16.08 -2.40 1.55
CA THR A 165 16.13 -2.25 0.09
C THR A 165 14.73 -2.25 -0.52
N SER A 166 13.89 -3.25 -0.20
CA SER A 166 12.51 -3.32 -0.71
C SER A 166 11.66 -2.13 -0.26
N THR A 167 11.86 -1.65 0.96
CA THR A 167 11.15 -0.50 1.51
C THR A 167 11.51 0.79 0.78
N ILE A 168 12.81 1.04 0.58
CA ILE A 168 13.31 2.22 -0.15
C ILE A 168 12.91 2.16 -1.62
N ASP A 169 12.98 1.00 -2.28
CA ASP A 169 12.55 0.85 -3.67
C ASP A 169 11.05 1.14 -3.84
N LYS A 170 10.21 0.71 -2.89
CA LYS A 170 8.78 1.08 -2.89
C LYS A 170 8.56 2.59 -2.79
N TYR A 171 9.31 3.27 -1.92
CA TYR A 171 9.27 4.72 -1.81
C TYR A 171 9.73 5.40 -3.11
N ARG A 172 10.85 4.97 -3.69
CA ARG A 172 11.40 5.50 -4.94
C ARG A 172 10.46 5.30 -6.11
N ASN A 173 9.86 4.12 -6.24
CA ASN A 173 8.88 3.81 -7.28
C ASN A 173 7.66 4.72 -7.21
N LEU A 174 7.21 5.05 -5.99
CA LEU A 174 6.12 5.98 -5.79
C LEU A 174 6.51 7.43 -6.13
N ALA A 175 7.70 7.86 -5.71
CA ALA A 175 8.17 9.22 -5.90
C ALA A 175 8.57 9.51 -7.37
N GLY A 176 8.97 8.46 -8.09
CA GLY A 176 9.64 8.59 -9.38
C GLY A 176 11.08 9.08 -9.24
N THR A 177 11.91 8.78 -10.22
CA THR A 177 13.37 9.00 -10.16
C THR A 177 13.80 10.45 -9.92
N THR A 178 12.99 11.42 -10.34
CA THR A 178 13.31 12.85 -10.24
C THR A 178 12.78 13.53 -8.98
N LYS A 179 11.93 12.86 -8.20
CA LYS A 179 11.26 13.43 -7.03
C LYS A 179 11.66 12.76 -5.71
N THR A 180 12.53 11.78 -5.73
CA THR A 180 13.05 11.16 -4.51
C THR A 180 13.79 12.20 -3.67
N LYS A 181 13.63 12.11 -2.36
CA LYS A 181 14.32 12.95 -1.38
C LYS A 181 15.15 12.08 -0.48
N PHE A 182 16.45 12.30 -0.48
CA PHE A 182 17.40 11.58 0.35
C PHE A 182 17.06 11.65 1.84
N GLU A 183 16.60 12.81 2.32
CA GLU A 183 16.19 13.01 3.71
C GLU A 183 15.04 12.07 4.12
N ASN A 184 14.12 11.76 3.21
CA ASN A 184 13.02 10.83 3.48
C ASN A 184 13.51 9.38 3.50
N GLU A 185 14.46 9.03 2.64
CA GLU A 185 15.09 7.70 2.64
C GLU A 185 15.87 7.49 3.93
N GLN A 186 16.69 8.47 4.34
CA GLN A 186 17.37 8.44 5.63
C GLN A 186 16.39 8.35 6.81
N PHE A 187 15.29 9.09 6.76
CA PHE A 187 14.27 9.00 7.80
C PHE A 187 13.70 7.60 7.93
N ILE A 188 13.39 6.93 6.80
CA ILE A 188 12.92 5.54 6.81
C ILE A 188 13.99 4.60 7.35
N GLU A 189 15.25 4.79 6.93
CA GLU A 189 16.39 3.96 7.35
C GLU A 189 16.66 4.05 8.85
N PHE A 190 16.64 5.27 9.40
CA PHE A 190 16.98 5.51 10.81
C PHE A 190 15.78 5.55 11.74
N PHE A 191 14.55 5.38 11.21
CA PHE A 191 13.37 5.36 12.05
C PHE A 191 13.44 4.25 13.09
N ASP A 192 13.34 4.65 14.36
CA ASP A 192 13.30 3.72 15.48
C ASP A 192 11.89 3.15 15.63
N VAL A 193 11.74 1.88 15.25
CA VAL A 193 10.45 1.18 15.32
C VAL A 193 9.97 0.94 16.76
N ASP A 194 10.89 1.00 17.72
CA ASP A 194 10.62 0.76 19.14
C ASP A 194 9.88 1.94 19.79
N LEU A 195 9.89 3.09 19.14
CA LEU A 195 9.07 4.23 19.55
C LEU A 195 7.57 3.96 19.43
N VAL A 196 7.17 3.01 18.56
CA VAL A 196 5.74 2.76 18.26
C VAL A 196 5.09 1.96 19.38
N THR A 197 4.08 2.53 20.01
CA THR A 197 3.28 1.83 21.02
C THR A 197 2.14 1.08 20.33
N LEU A 198 2.10 -0.23 20.48
CA LEU A 198 1.05 -1.03 19.88
C LEU A 198 -0.31 -0.77 20.55
N PRO A 199 -1.34 -0.41 19.78
CA PRO A 199 -2.69 -0.25 20.32
C PRO A 199 -3.28 -1.59 20.76
N PRO A 200 -4.35 -1.58 21.61
CA PRO A 200 -4.95 -2.82 22.12
C PRO A 200 -5.69 -3.63 21.05
N HIS A 201 -6.13 -3.00 19.96
CA HIS A 201 -6.87 -3.63 18.87
C HIS A 201 -6.04 -3.59 17.59
N LEU A 202 -5.17 -4.57 17.42
CA LEU A 202 -4.31 -4.70 16.24
C LEU A 202 -5.09 -5.27 15.06
N PRO A 203 -4.79 -4.84 13.81
CA PRO A 203 -5.39 -5.41 12.64
C PRO A 203 -4.83 -6.82 12.34
N GLU A 204 -5.68 -7.66 11.78
CA GLU A 204 -5.36 -9.07 11.47
C GLU A 204 -4.07 -9.22 10.64
N TRP A 205 -3.90 -8.39 9.60
CA TRP A 205 -2.70 -8.43 8.75
C TRP A 205 -1.40 -8.18 9.55
N PHE A 206 -1.45 -7.36 10.60
CA PHE A 206 -0.28 -7.11 11.44
C PHE A 206 -0.03 -8.28 12.40
N VAL A 207 -1.08 -8.80 13.02
CA VAL A 207 -0.99 -9.98 13.92
C VAL A 207 -0.44 -11.18 13.15
N LEU A 208 -0.94 -11.43 11.94
CA LEU A 208 -0.44 -12.52 11.09
C LEU A 208 1.04 -12.32 10.74
N ASN A 209 1.44 -11.11 10.37
CA ASN A 209 2.85 -10.79 10.09
C ASN A 209 3.73 -11.10 11.30
N GLN A 210 3.33 -10.70 12.51
CA GLN A 210 4.09 -10.97 13.73
C GLN A 210 4.19 -12.48 14.03
N LYS A 211 3.12 -13.26 13.82
CA LYS A 211 3.14 -14.72 13.96
C LYS A 211 4.17 -15.36 13.02
N LEU A 212 4.14 -14.97 11.76
CA LEU A 212 5.11 -15.48 10.76
C LEU A 212 6.55 -15.18 11.15
N MET A 213 6.83 -13.97 11.63
CA MET A 213 8.16 -13.60 12.10
C MET A 213 8.61 -14.43 13.29
N GLU A 214 7.72 -14.73 14.21
CA GLU A 214 8.02 -15.57 15.37
C GLU A 214 8.28 -17.02 14.97
N GLU A 215 7.50 -17.57 14.04
CA GLU A 215 7.71 -18.91 13.47
C GLU A 215 9.07 -19.02 12.76
N GLU A 216 9.43 -18.03 11.94
CA GLU A 216 10.74 -17.98 11.29
C GLU A 216 11.89 -17.94 12.31
N ARG A 217 11.75 -17.12 13.35
CA ARG A 217 12.72 -17.05 14.44
C ARG A 217 12.86 -18.40 15.15
N ALA A 218 11.75 -19.02 15.49
CA ALA A 218 11.74 -20.34 16.16
C ALA A 218 12.37 -21.44 15.28
N ALA A 219 12.14 -21.37 13.95
CA ALA A 219 12.76 -22.30 13.00
C ALA A 219 14.29 -22.09 12.91
N LEU A 220 14.76 -20.84 12.93
CA LEU A 220 16.19 -20.52 12.98
C LEU A 220 16.86 -21.06 14.25
N VAL A 221 16.22 -20.89 15.41
CA VAL A 221 16.71 -21.39 16.68
C VAL A 221 16.75 -22.92 16.69
N ARG A 222 15.76 -23.59 16.10
CA ARG A 222 15.72 -25.06 15.98
C ARG A 222 16.66 -25.61 14.91
N LYS A 223 17.38 -24.76 14.17
CA LYS A 223 18.29 -25.13 13.06
C LYS A 223 17.59 -25.81 11.87
N GLU A 224 16.31 -25.67 11.75
CA GLU A 224 15.55 -26.27 10.66
C GLU A 224 15.91 -25.62 9.30
N CYS A 225 16.19 -24.30 9.32
CA CYS A 225 16.57 -23.55 8.13
C CYS A 225 18.08 -23.66 7.79
N PHE A 226 18.92 -24.05 8.75
CA PHE A 226 20.38 -24.17 8.60
C PHE A 226 20.90 -25.49 9.17
N PRO A 227 20.61 -26.63 8.53
CA PRO A 227 21.12 -27.91 8.98
C PRO A 227 22.66 -27.91 8.90
N GLY A 228 23.33 -28.07 10.04
CA GLY A 228 24.79 -28.10 10.12
C GLY A 228 25.44 -26.82 10.66
N VAL A 229 24.71 -25.72 10.83
CA VAL A 229 25.22 -24.52 11.50
C VAL A 229 24.92 -24.59 12.99
N LEU A 230 25.98 -24.61 13.80
CA LEU A 230 25.87 -24.56 15.25
C LEU A 230 25.63 -23.09 15.65
N LEU A 231 24.37 -22.68 15.77
CA LEU A 231 24.02 -21.38 16.33
C LEU A 231 24.20 -21.49 17.86
N THR A 232 25.35 -21.07 18.38
CA THR A 232 25.51 -20.81 19.81
C THR A 232 24.71 -19.55 20.16
N GLY A 233 24.30 -19.38 21.44
CA GLY A 233 23.37 -18.33 21.86
C GLY A 233 23.70 -16.91 21.32
N THR A 234 24.98 -16.55 21.28
CA THR A 234 25.47 -15.27 20.72
C THR A 234 25.26 -15.17 19.19
N ALA A 235 25.54 -16.23 18.44
CA ALA A 235 25.34 -16.25 16.98
C ALA A 235 23.86 -16.26 16.58
N ALA A 236 22.99 -16.85 17.40
CA ALA A 236 21.55 -16.81 17.18
C ALA A 236 20.98 -15.41 17.42
N ASP A 237 21.50 -14.72 18.43
CA ASP A 237 21.10 -13.35 18.74
C ASP A 237 21.61 -12.34 17.68
N ASP A 238 22.78 -12.57 17.09
CA ASP A 238 23.31 -11.73 16.01
C ASP A 238 22.62 -11.97 14.67
N ALA A 239 22.07 -13.15 14.44
CA ALA A 239 21.27 -13.44 13.25
C ALA A 239 19.86 -12.80 13.29
N ILE A 240 19.40 -12.37 14.46
CA ILE A 240 18.12 -11.72 14.66
C ILE A 240 18.33 -10.20 14.53
N PRO A 241 17.64 -9.51 13.61
CA PRO A 241 17.71 -8.06 13.49
C PRO A 241 17.46 -7.36 14.83
N ALA A 242 18.18 -6.27 15.11
CA ALA A 242 18.17 -5.59 16.40
C ALA A 242 16.76 -5.22 16.89
N TYR A 243 15.85 -4.82 15.97
CA TYR A 243 14.46 -4.50 16.30
C TYR A 243 13.65 -5.75 16.72
N GLN A 244 13.92 -6.94 16.16
CA GLN A 244 13.28 -8.19 16.63
C GLN A 244 13.74 -8.55 18.05
N ARG A 245 15.02 -8.33 18.37
CA ARG A 245 15.54 -8.49 19.76
C ARG A 245 14.80 -7.57 20.73
N TYR A 246 14.51 -6.36 20.32
CA TYR A 246 13.83 -5.39 21.16
C TYR A 246 12.37 -5.75 21.40
N TYR A 247 11.60 -6.15 20.37
CA TYR A 247 10.21 -6.57 20.53
C TYR A 247 10.02 -7.70 21.57
N PHE A 248 11.02 -8.56 21.71
CA PHE A 248 10.99 -9.66 22.65
C PHE A 248 11.73 -9.38 23.98
N SER A 249 12.57 -8.37 24.06
CA SER A 249 13.36 -8.04 25.26
C SER A 249 12.80 -6.88 26.07
N THR A 250 12.04 -5.97 25.49
CA THR A 250 11.49 -4.78 26.19
C THR A 250 10.23 -5.04 26.98
N GLN A 251 9.74 -6.28 26.98
CA GLN A 251 8.78 -6.75 27.95
C GLN A 251 9.50 -7.32 29.19
N GLY A 252 10.39 -6.52 29.77
CA GLY A 252 10.93 -6.79 31.11
C GLY A 252 9.79 -6.92 32.11
N PRO A 253 10.03 -7.48 33.31
CA PRO A 253 8.97 -7.82 34.26
C PRO A 253 8.15 -6.56 34.59
N LEU A 254 7.07 -6.37 33.87
CA LEU A 254 6.06 -5.37 34.22
C LEU A 254 5.40 -5.87 35.51
N THR A 255 5.64 -5.13 36.59
CA THR A 255 4.94 -5.31 37.87
C THR A 255 3.50 -4.82 37.76
N SER A 256 2.73 -5.39 36.87
CA SER A 256 1.25 -5.40 36.78
C SER A 256 0.85 -6.32 35.61
N PRO A 257 -0.33 -6.95 35.63
CA PRO A 257 -0.67 -8.02 34.70
C PRO A 257 -0.93 -7.47 33.29
N SER A 258 0.14 -7.16 32.59
CA SER A 258 0.11 -6.95 31.16
C SER A 258 0.54 -8.26 30.51
N VAL A 259 -0.41 -8.87 29.86
CA VAL A 259 -0.25 -10.07 29.04
C VAL A 259 0.92 -9.84 28.08
N THR A 260 1.89 -10.74 28.04
CA THR A 260 3.02 -10.69 27.10
C THR A 260 2.49 -10.70 25.66
N PHE A 261 3.27 -10.21 24.70
CA PHE A 261 2.86 -10.22 23.28
C PHE A 261 2.44 -11.62 22.83
N SER A 262 3.14 -12.66 23.28
CA SER A 262 2.81 -14.06 23.02
C SER A 262 1.46 -14.48 23.65
N GLU A 263 1.15 -14.00 24.86
CA GLU A 263 -0.14 -14.23 25.52
C GLU A 263 -1.29 -13.48 24.86
N LYS A 264 -1.03 -12.25 24.33
CA LYS A 264 -2.03 -11.52 23.52
C LYS A 264 -2.35 -12.23 22.21
N LEU A 265 -1.37 -12.87 21.58
CA LEU A 265 -1.58 -13.66 20.37
C LEU A 265 -2.36 -14.94 20.65
N SER A 266 -2.12 -15.61 21.77
CA SER A 266 -2.90 -16.80 22.18
C SER A 266 -4.35 -16.47 22.51
N LEU A 267 -4.61 -15.29 23.11
CA LEU A 267 -5.97 -14.83 23.42
C LEU A 267 -6.79 -14.42 22.18
N ILE A 268 -6.13 -14.06 21.08
CA ILE A 268 -6.81 -13.72 19.82
C ILE A 268 -7.10 -14.97 18.96
N GLY A 269 -6.40 -16.07 19.22
CA GLY A 269 -6.53 -17.32 18.45
C GLY A 269 -7.63 -18.27 18.91
N ASP A 270 -8.22 -18.05 20.10
CA ASP A 270 -9.17 -18.98 20.71
C ASP A 270 -10.65 -18.55 20.61
N ASP A 271 -10.97 -17.48 19.85
CA ASP A 271 -12.34 -16.97 19.74
C ASP A 271 -13.09 -17.44 18.47
N ASP A 272 -12.55 -18.44 17.77
CA ASP A 272 -13.21 -19.11 16.65
C ASP A 272 -13.86 -20.44 17.09
N GLY A 273 -14.87 -20.38 17.97
CA GLY A 273 -15.59 -21.59 18.35
C GLY A 273 -16.73 -21.37 19.33
N ASP A 274 -17.86 -20.88 18.86
CA ASP A 274 -19.22 -21.41 19.08
C ASP A 274 -20.26 -20.64 18.25
#